data_5728106317a8ca344639bd648a823e9e
#
_entry.id   5728106317a8ca344639bd648a823e9e
#
_cell.length_a   1.000
_cell.length_b   1.000
_cell.length_c   1.000
_cell.angle_alpha   90.00
_cell.angle_beta   90.00
_cell.angle_gamma   90.00
#
_symmetry.space_group_name_H-M   'P 1'
#
loop_
_entity.id
_entity.type
_entity.pdbx_description
1 polymer ?
#
loop_
_entity_poly.entity_id
_entity_poly.type
_entity_poly.pdbx_seq_one_letter_code
_entity_poly.pdbx_strand_id
1 'polypeptide(L)'
;NWLKYTSTNRVKNVDRGGMDFIMYPGVITSDKHDYYKNIYDKGHLAPAATFSDSMDNLGETFYYLNCALQNQDLNRGEWRMLEAEERKWDDSETLTVLVDLIFDEGYIVLKTGAAVPSDMIKHIYFEGRGIWKCFEFENIKPTTGWEEHEVIHSH
;
A
#
# COMPACT_ATOMS: atom_id res chain seq x y z
N ASN A 1 -2.63 10.88 -2.16
CA ASN A 1 -1.47 11.65 -2.63
C ASN A 1 -0.61 10.79 -3.55
N TRP A 2 -0.13 11.37 -4.67
CA TRP A 2 0.81 10.75 -5.58
C TRP A 2 2.21 10.72 -4.95
N LEU A 3 2.86 9.57 -4.96
CA LEU A 3 4.22 9.40 -4.47
C LEU A 3 5.17 8.98 -5.58
N LYS A 4 6.40 9.47 -5.52
CA LYS A 4 7.45 9.09 -6.47
C LYS A 4 8.28 7.95 -5.90
N TYR A 5 8.35 6.86 -6.64
CA TYR A 5 9.18 5.69 -6.34
C TYR A 5 10.43 5.74 -7.23
N THR A 6 11.58 5.75 -6.59
CA THR A 6 12.88 5.74 -7.24
C THR A 6 13.84 4.82 -6.49
N SER A 7 14.83 4.28 -7.15
CA SER A 7 15.85 3.45 -6.49
C SER A 7 16.62 4.21 -5.39
N THR A 8 16.68 5.54 -5.46
CA THR A 8 17.32 6.37 -4.44
C THR A 8 16.60 6.35 -3.10
N ASN A 9 15.30 6.04 -3.09
CA ASN A 9 14.50 5.95 -1.86
C ASN A 9 14.89 4.76 -0.96
N ARG A 10 15.78 3.87 -1.42
CA ARG A 10 16.23 2.71 -0.67
C ARG A 10 17.74 2.44 -0.75
N VAL A 11 18.54 3.41 -1.21
CA VAL A 11 20.00 3.24 -1.39
C VAL A 11 20.70 2.76 -0.11
N LYS A 12 20.27 3.23 1.05
CA LYS A 12 20.84 2.82 2.35
C LYS A 12 20.21 1.55 2.91
N ASN A 13 19.00 1.21 2.47
CA ASN A 13 18.22 0.06 2.94
C ASN A 13 18.23 -0.08 4.47
N VAL A 14 17.80 0.94 5.17
CA VAL A 14 17.75 0.98 6.64
C VAL A 14 16.79 -0.08 7.14
N ASP A 15 17.20 -0.85 8.16
CA ASP A 15 16.37 -1.88 8.75
C ASP A 15 15.22 -1.26 9.57
N ARG A 16 14.01 -1.76 9.35
CA ARG A 16 12.83 -1.37 10.12
C ARG A 16 12.87 -1.78 11.60
N GLY A 17 13.74 -2.74 11.95
CA GLY A 17 13.82 -3.28 13.31
C GLY A 17 12.46 -3.73 13.84
N GLY A 18 12.11 -3.31 15.05
CA GLY A 18 10.82 -3.55 15.70
C GLY A 18 9.78 -2.43 15.52
N MET A 19 9.89 -1.59 14.48
CA MET A 19 8.91 -0.52 14.22
C MET A 19 7.49 -1.05 14.12
N ASP A 20 6.55 -0.36 14.76
CA ASP A 20 5.10 -0.58 14.62
C ASP A 20 4.42 0.75 14.31
N PHE A 21 3.17 0.66 13.84
CA PHE A 21 2.39 1.84 13.47
C PHE A 21 2.06 2.72 14.68
N ILE A 22 2.13 4.02 14.46
CA ILE A 22 1.80 5.05 15.44
C ILE A 22 0.76 6.03 14.89
N MET A 23 0.02 6.68 15.79
CA MET A 23 -0.95 7.71 15.43
C MET A 23 -0.24 8.99 15.00
N TYR A 24 -0.71 9.59 13.90
CA TYR A 24 -0.27 10.93 13.54
C TYR A 24 -1.01 11.97 14.39
N PRO A 25 -0.31 12.92 15.03
CA PRO A 25 -0.94 13.89 15.93
C PRO A 25 -2.05 14.70 15.24
N GLY A 26 -3.21 14.78 15.90
CA GLY A 26 -4.32 15.61 15.45
C GLY A 26 -5.16 15.04 14.28
N VAL A 27 -4.89 13.82 13.84
CA VAL A 27 -5.66 13.16 12.78
C VAL A 27 -6.31 11.89 13.30
N ILE A 28 -7.61 11.73 13.05
CA ILE A 28 -8.35 10.52 13.39
C ILE A 28 -8.12 9.49 12.30
N THR A 29 -7.58 8.34 12.68
CA THR A 29 -7.33 7.20 11.78
C THR A 29 -7.75 5.91 12.46
N SER A 30 -7.63 4.77 11.77
CA SER A 30 -7.60 3.46 12.44
C SER A 30 -6.46 3.40 13.47
N ASP A 31 -6.56 2.51 14.42
CA ASP A 31 -5.55 2.26 15.43
C ASP A 31 -5.32 0.74 15.65
N LYS A 32 -4.44 0.39 16.59
CA LYS A 32 -4.10 -1.01 16.87
C LYS A 32 -5.30 -1.89 17.24
N HIS A 33 -6.39 -1.33 17.80
CA HIS A 33 -7.56 -2.10 18.22
C HIS A 33 -8.38 -2.57 17.02
N ASP A 34 -8.33 -1.83 15.91
CA ASP A 34 -9.04 -2.18 14.67
C ASP A 34 -8.47 -3.44 14.01
N TYR A 35 -7.23 -3.80 14.32
CA TYR A 35 -6.52 -4.96 13.76
C TYR A 35 -6.47 -6.16 14.72
N TYR A 36 -7.14 -6.07 15.87
CA TYR A 36 -7.06 -7.12 16.88
C TYR A 36 -8.05 -8.26 16.59
N LYS A 37 -7.55 -9.48 16.54
CA LYS A 37 -8.34 -10.72 16.34
C LYS A 37 -9.26 -10.70 15.12
N ASN A 38 -8.78 -10.22 14.00
CA ASN A 38 -9.46 -10.30 12.72
C ASN A 38 -8.50 -10.71 11.60
N ILE A 39 -9.00 -10.73 10.36
CA ILE A 39 -8.24 -11.19 9.18
C ILE A 39 -7.49 -10.05 8.46
N TYR A 40 -7.46 -8.85 9.04
CA TYR A 40 -6.86 -7.69 8.40
C TYR A 40 -5.48 -7.38 8.99
N ASP A 41 -4.52 -7.19 8.10
CA ASP A 41 -3.22 -6.64 8.41
C ASP A 41 -3.24 -5.12 8.39
N LYS A 42 -2.27 -4.50 9.06
CA LYS A 42 -1.92 -3.09 8.89
C LYS A 42 -1.24 -2.94 7.52
N GLY A 43 -2.04 -2.84 6.46
CA GLY A 43 -1.54 -2.75 5.08
C GLY A 43 -0.94 -1.38 4.79
N HIS A 44 0.36 -1.34 4.45
CA HIS A 44 1.00 -0.11 3.99
C HIS A 44 0.42 0.35 2.64
N LEU A 45 0.15 1.63 2.49
CA LEU A 45 -0.18 2.24 1.19
C LEU A 45 1.12 2.61 0.45
N ALA A 46 2.04 3.31 1.12
CA ALA A 46 3.42 3.49 0.67
C ALA A 46 4.30 2.44 1.38
N PRO A 47 4.93 1.50 0.63
CA PRO A 47 5.61 0.37 1.25
C PRO A 47 6.91 0.77 1.95
N ALA A 48 7.11 0.26 3.17
CA ALA A 48 8.31 0.53 3.96
C ALA A 48 9.61 0.15 3.21
N ALA A 49 9.62 -0.97 2.51
CA ALA A 49 10.79 -1.41 1.76
C ALA A 49 11.17 -0.50 0.58
N THR A 50 10.24 0.31 0.08
CA THR A 50 10.49 1.29 -0.98
C THR A 50 11.10 2.59 -0.43
N PHE A 51 10.76 2.96 0.81
CA PHE A 51 11.20 4.21 1.45
C PHE A 51 12.11 3.92 2.65
N SER A 52 13.25 3.26 2.40
CA SER A 52 14.21 2.82 3.42
C SER A 52 15.57 3.50 3.34
N ASP A 53 15.65 4.68 2.72
CA ASP A 53 16.87 5.46 2.57
C ASP A 53 17.30 6.16 3.87
N SER A 54 16.39 6.41 4.80
CA SER A 54 16.64 6.99 6.11
C SER A 54 15.64 6.47 7.16
N MET A 55 16.01 6.60 8.44
CA MET A 55 15.09 6.28 9.55
C MET A 55 13.86 7.17 9.54
N ASP A 56 13.99 8.43 9.13
CA ASP A 56 12.89 9.38 9.07
C ASP A 56 11.88 8.97 7.99
N ASN A 57 12.32 8.75 6.75
CA ASN A 57 11.45 8.32 5.65
C ASN A 57 10.82 6.94 5.93
N LEU A 58 11.59 6.01 6.45
CA LEU A 58 11.09 4.71 6.86
C LEU A 58 10.03 4.86 7.97
N GLY A 59 10.30 5.70 8.99
CA GLY A 59 9.37 5.98 10.08
C GLY A 59 8.05 6.58 9.62
N GLU A 60 8.08 7.45 8.62
CA GLU A 60 6.86 8.05 8.04
C GLU A 60 5.92 7.00 7.41
N THR A 61 6.45 5.91 6.92
CA THR A 61 5.61 4.80 6.39
C THR A 61 4.84 4.06 7.48
N PHE A 62 5.20 4.23 8.76
CA PHE A 62 4.56 3.59 9.91
C PHE A 62 3.55 4.48 10.65
N TYR A 63 3.06 5.54 10.02
CA TYR A 63 1.86 6.21 10.51
C TYR A 63 0.59 5.47 10.07
N TYR A 64 -0.42 5.40 10.96
CA TYR A 64 -1.74 4.88 10.60
C TYR A 64 -2.41 5.64 9.44
N LEU A 65 -1.98 6.86 9.12
CA LEU A 65 -2.33 7.58 7.90
C LEU A 65 -1.94 6.82 6.61
N ASN A 66 -0.87 6.03 6.69
CA ASN A 66 -0.35 5.21 5.60
C ASN A 66 -0.77 3.74 5.72
N CYS A 67 -1.88 3.48 6.40
CA CYS A 67 -2.31 2.14 6.75
C CYS A 67 -3.79 1.94 6.41
N ALA A 68 -4.11 0.81 5.81
CA ALA A 68 -5.48 0.36 5.56
C ALA A 68 -5.72 -1.01 6.17
N LEU A 69 -6.98 -1.29 6.51
CA LEU A 69 -7.45 -2.63 6.88
C LEU A 69 -7.43 -3.52 5.64
N GLN A 70 -6.33 -4.19 5.41
CA GLN A 70 -6.09 -5.02 4.23
C GLN A 70 -6.16 -6.50 4.58
N ASN A 71 -6.88 -7.28 3.78
CA ASN A 71 -6.94 -8.73 3.95
C ASN A 71 -5.51 -9.31 4.04
N GLN A 72 -5.25 -10.13 5.04
CA GLN A 72 -3.89 -10.65 5.31
C GLN A 72 -3.31 -11.47 4.16
N ASP A 73 -4.14 -12.25 3.46
CA ASP A 73 -3.66 -13.07 2.34
C ASP A 73 -3.33 -12.20 1.11
N LEU A 74 -4.08 -11.11 0.89
CA LEU A 74 -3.76 -10.12 -0.13
C LEU A 74 -2.47 -9.37 0.23
N ASN A 75 -2.38 -8.82 1.43
CA ASN A 75 -1.23 -8.03 1.88
C ASN A 75 0.09 -8.83 1.84
N ARG A 76 0.06 -10.06 2.33
CA ARG A 76 1.25 -10.93 2.41
C ARG A 76 1.57 -11.66 1.10
N GLY A 77 0.60 -11.71 0.18
CA GLY A 77 0.68 -12.38 -1.11
C GLY A 77 0.84 -11.41 -2.29
N GLU A 78 -0.18 -11.30 -3.13
CA GLU A 78 -0.13 -10.64 -4.43
C GLU A 78 0.18 -9.13 -4.35
N TRP A 79 -0.33 -8.44 -3.33
CA TRP A 79 0.01 -7.04 -3.10
C TRP A 79 1.51 -6.84 -2.86
N ARG A 80 2.10 -7.66 -1.98
CA ARG A 80 3.55 -7.63 -1.71
C ARG A 80 4.38 -8.00 -2.94
N MET A 81 3.88 -8.92 -3.77
CA MET A 81 4.57 -9.30 -5.02
C MET A 81 4.56 -8.15 -6.02
N LEU A 82 3.46 -7.45 -6.17
CA LEU A 82 3.39 -6.24 -7.00
C LEU A 82 4.35 -5.15 -6.47
N GLU A 83 4.39 -4.92 -5.17
CA GLU A 83 5.36 -3.98 -4.57
C GLU A 83 6.81 -4.36 -4.83
N ALA A 84 7.12 -5.65 -4.86
CA ALA A 84 8.46 -6.13 -5.21
C ALA A 84 8.78 -5.87 -6.69
N GLU A 85 7.78 -6.00 -7.56
CA GLU A 85 7.94 -5.69 -8.98
C GLU A 85 8.08 -4.18 -9.24
N GLU A 86 7.33 -3.34 -8.52
CA GLU A 86 7.48 -1.88 -8.54
C GLU A 86 8.93 -1.46 -8.23
N ARG A 87 9.57 -2.10 -7.25
CA ARG A 87 10.98 -1.83 -6.92
C ARG A 87 11.97 -2.23 -8.01
N LYS A 88 11.63 -3.20 -8.87
CA LYS A 88 12.42 -3.51 -10.06
C LYS A 88 12.20 -2.49 -11.16
N TRP A 89 10.95 -2.05 -11.34
CA TRP A 89 10.64 -1.02 -12.34
C TRP A 89 11.27 0.32 -11.98
N ASP A 90 11.27 0.71 -10.71
CA ASP A 90 11.86 1.98 -10.28
C ASP A 90 13.40 1.99 -10.29
N ASP A 91 14.05 0.83 -10.46
CA ASP A 91 15.49 0.77 -10.77
C ASP A 91 15.81 1.32 -12.16
N SER A 92 14.86 1.30 -13.07
CA SER A 92 15.03 1.73 -14.47
C SER A 92 14.48 3.11 -14.75
N GLU A 93 13.41 3.52 -14.06
CA GLU A 93 12.75 4.82 -14.25
C GLU A 93 11.94 5.21 -13.02
N THR A 94 11.71 6.50 -12.85
CA THR A 94 10.83 6.99 -11.77
C THR A 94 9.39 6.54 -12.02
N LEU A 95 8.75 6.03 -10.97
CA LEU A 95 7.31 5.75 -10.96
C LEU A 95 6.60 6.84 -10.15
N THR A 96 5.43 7.25 -10.61
CA THR A 96 4.48 8.03 -9.81
C THR A 96 3.31 7.13 -9.45
N VAL A 97 3.11 6.90 -8.16
CA VAL A 97 2.15 5.91 -7.65
C VAL A 97 1.08 6.57 -6.80
N LEU A 98 -0.18 6.17 -7.05
CA LEU A 98 -1.33 6.48 -6.22
C LEU A 98 -2.01 5.16 -5.81
N VAL A 99 -2.41 5.06 -4.56
CA VAL A 99 -3.28 3.98 -4.07
C VAL A 99 -4.62 4.60 -3.70
N ASP A 100 -5.69 4.12 -4.35
CA ASP A 100 -7.06 4.45 -4.02
C ASP A 100 -7.67 3.33 -3.18
N LEU A 101 -8.36 3.70 -2.11
CA LEU A 101 -9.18 2.81 -1.30
C LEU A 101 -10.63 3.01 -1.71
N ILE A 102 -11.27 1.96 -2.19
CA ILE A 102 -12.67 2.00 -2.62
C ILE A 102 -13.55 1.47 -1.50
N PHE A 103 -14.62 2.19 -1.22
CA PHE A 103 -15.67 1.82 -0.28
C PHE A 103 -17.00 1.79 -1.04
N ASP A 104 -17.34 0.65 -1.60
CA ASP A 104 -18.57 0.46 -2.35
C ASP A 104 -19.80 0.34 -1.45
N GLU A 105 -20.98 0.24 -2.03
CA GLU A 105 -22.21 0.07 -1.28
C GLU A 105 -22.16 -1.26 -0.50
N GLY A 106 -22.26 -1.18 0.83
CA GLY A 106 -22.23 -2.35 1.70
C GLY A 106 -20.83 -2.74 2.19
N TYR A 107 -19.82 -1.87 2.08
CA TYR A 107 -18.52 -2.12 2.67
C TYR A 107 -18.60 -2.47 4.17
N ILE A 108 -17.62 -3.23 4.64
CA ILE A 108 -17.59 -3.73 6.02
C ILE A 108 -17.19 -2.59 6.97
N VAL A 109 -17.94 -2.44 8.06
CA VAL A 109 -17.56 -1.60 9.20
C VAL A 109 -17.36 -2.52 10.41
N LEU A 110 -16.18 -2.45 11.02
CA LEU A 110 -15.87 -3.25 12.20
C LEU A 110 -16.62 -2.76 13.42
N LYS A 111 -16.71 -3.59 14.47
CA LYS A 111 -17.33 -3.20 15.76
C LYS A 111 -16.68 -1.98 16.40
N THR A 112 -15.42 -1.72 16.10
CA THR A 112 -14.65 -0.55 16.53
C THR A 112 -15.05 0.74 15.79
N GLY A 113 -15.81 0.61 14.69
CA GLY A 113 -16.22 1.74 13.83
C GLY A 113 -15.28 1.96 12.64
N ALA A 114 -14.17 1.22 12.54
CA ALA A 114 -13.26 1.36 11.40
C ALA A 114 -13.86 0.74 10.13
N ALA A 115 -13.72 1.46 9.01
CA ALA A 115 -14.18 1.01 7.69
C ALA A 115 -13.11 0.16 7.01
N VAL A 116 -13.54 -0.95 6.41
CA VAL A 116 -12.69 -1.83 5.61
C VAL A 116 -12.94 -1.50 4.13
N PRO A 117 -11.89 -1.13 3.36
CA PRO A 117 -12.07 -0.91 1.92
C PRO A 117 -12.54 -2.19 1.25
N SER A 118 -13.47 -2.06 0.29
CA SER A 118 -13.92 -3.17 -0.56
C SER A 118 -12.86 -3.58 -1.55
N ASP A 119 -12.21 -2.59 -2.14
CA ASP A 119 -11.17 -2.76 -3.15
C ASP A 119 -10.01 -1.79 -2.90
N MET A 120 -8.86 -2.14 -3.47
CA MET A 120 -7.66 -1.32 -3.47
C MET A 120 -7.16 -1.21 -4.90
N ILE A 121 -7.00 0.01 -5.40
CA ILE A 121 -6.54 0.26 -6.75
C ILE A 121 -5.19 0.95 -6.70
N LYS A 122 -4.22 0.42 -7.42
CA LYS A 122 -2.90 1.01 -7.56
C LYS A 122 -2.72 1.55 -8.97
N HIS A 123 -2.54 2.86 -9.09
CA HIS A 123 -2.25 3.56 -10.33
C HIS A 123 -0.76 3.85 -10.39
N ILE A 124 -0.09 3.41 -11.43
CA ILE A 124 1.36 3.56 -11.61
C ILE A 124 1.63 4.25 -12.94
N TYR A 125 2.21 5.44 -12.88
CA TYR A 125 2.71 6.14 -14.06
C TYR A 125 4.20 5.94 -14.18
N PHE A 126 4.64 5.46 -15.33
CA PHE A 126 6.04 5.25 -15.68
C PHE A 126 6.56 6.50 -16.39
N GLU A 127 7.30 7.34 -15.69
CA GLU A 127 7.70 8.67 -16.19
C GLU A 127 8.59 8.61 -17.42
N GLY A 128 9.48 7.61 -17.51
CA GLY A 128 10.37 7.45 -18.66
C GLY A 128 9.64 6.99 -19.92
N ARG A 129 8.71 6.05 -19.79
CA ARG A 129 7.93 5.49 -20.91
C ARG A 129 6.66 6.29 -21.24
N GLY A 130 6.19 7.13 -20.34
CA GLY A 130 4.97 7.89 -20.49
C GLY A 130 3.69 7.03 -20.52
N ILE A 131 3.68 5.89 -19.83
CA ILE A 131 2.56 4.95 -19.79
C ILE A 131 2.00 4.76 -18.40
N TRP A 132 0.74 4.36 -18.35
CA TRP A 132 0.04 3.98 -17.12
C TRP A 132 -0.10 2.46 -17.03
N LYS A 133 -0.01 1.96 -15.80
CA LYS A 133 -0.54 0.65 -15.39
C LYS A 133 -1.46 0.84 -14.20
N CYS A 134 -2.52 0.06 -14.17
CA CYS A 134 -3.50 0.11 -13.09
C CYS A 134 -3.81 -1.31 -12.64
N PHE A 135 -3.76 -1.56 -11.33
CA PHE A 135 -4.03 -2.87 -10.74
C PHE A 135 -5.14 -2.74 -9.70
N GLU A 136 -6.21 -3.50 -9.89
CA GLU A 136 -7.37 -3.51 -9.00
C GLU A 136 -7.47 -4.86 -8.27
N PHE A 137 -7.54 -4.79 -6.94
CA PHE A 137 -7.66 -5.95 -6.07
C PHE A 137 -8.90 -5.82 -5.19
N GLU A 138 -9.79 -6.80 -5.26
CA GLU A 138 -10.75 -6.98 -4.17
C GLU A 138 -9.99 -7.21 -2.86
N ASN A 139 -10.47 -6.63 -1.76
CA ASN A 139 -9.82 -6.77 -0.45
C ASN A 139 -10.17 -8.10 0.23
N ILE A 140 -9.89 -9.19 -0.48
CA ILE A 140 -10.12 -10.59 -0.08
C ILE A 140 -8.87 -11.41 -0.39
N LYS A 141 -8.89 -12.69 -0.06
CA LYS A 141 -7.84 -13.62 -0.49
C LYS A 141 -7.82 -13.74 -2.01
N PRO A 142 -6.70 -13.38 -2.69
CA PRO A 142 -6.59 -13.51 -4.13
C PRO A 142 -6.65 -14.97 -4.59
N THR A 143 -7.20 -15.20 -5.78
CA THR A 143 -7.26 -16.52 -6.45
C THR A 143 -6.38 -16.58 -7.68
N THR A 144 -5.83 -15.43 -8.12
CA THR A 144 -4.97 -15.29 -9.31
C THR A 144 -3.72 -14.49 -8.96
N GLY A 145 -2.69 -14.55 -9.82
CA GLY A 145 -1.48 -13.77 -9.67
C GLY A 145 -1.72 -12.26 -9.87
N TRP A 146 -0.81 -11.44 -9.35
CA TRP A 146 -0.95 -9.98 -9.41
C TRP A 146 -1.05 -9.45 -10.86
N GLU A 147 -0.44 -10.11 -11.83
CA GLU A 147 -0.47 -9.73 -13.25
C GLU A 147 -1.88 -9.75 -13.83
N GLU A 148 -2.74 -10.64 -13.34
CA GLU A 148 -4.11 -10.77 -13.82
C GLU A 148 -5.07 -9.71 -13.26
N HIS A 149 -4.58 -8.90 -12.31
CA HIS A 149 -5.32 -7.78 -11.73
C HIS A 149 -5.10 -6.46 -12.50
N GLU A 150 -4.29 -6.47 -13.58
CA GLU A 150 -4.11 -5.29 -14.43
C GLU A 150 -5.44 -4.96 -15.16
N VAL A 151 -5.87 -3.72 -15.00
CA VAL A 151 -7.08 -3.18 -15.62
C VAL A 151 -6.74 -1.98 -16.51
N ILE A 152 -7.64 -1.65 -17.44
CA ILE A 152 -7.44 -0.48 -18.29
C ILE A 152 -7.57 0.79 -17.45
N HIS A 153 -6.52 1.61 -17.45
CA HIS A 153 -6.57 2.92 -16.81
C HIS A 153 -7.55 3.81 -17.57
N SER A 154 -8.70 4.08 -16.94
CA SER A 154 -9.68 5.05 -17.47
C SER A 154 -9.35 6.44 -16.92
N HIS A 155 -9.08 7.36 -17.82
CA HIS A 155 -8.87 8.79 -17.50
C HIS A 155 -10.19 9.47 -17.12
#